data_af7cb3623afd5982170a100b1d1c7847
#
_entry.id   af7cb3623afd5982170a100b1d1c7847
#
_cell.length_a   1.000
_cell.length_b   1.000
_cell.length_c   1.000
_cell.angle_alpha   90.00
_cell.angle_beta   90.00
_cell.angle_gamma   90.00
#
_symmetry.space_group_name_H-M   'P 1'
#
loop_
_entity.id
_entity.type
_entity.pdbx_description
1 polymer ?
#
loop_
_entity_poly.entity_id
_entity_poly.type
_entity_poly.pdbx_seq_one_letter_code
_entity_poly.pdbx_strand_id
1 'polypeptide(L)'
;MEPTSVIGTKNKKGQVFTDPRIMMREAPRTPSFYTGSEVIKEAIRRASIDVMIAYPITPQSEAAALIGELFAEGYIGDYFRGESEFAVMSQCAGAAFGGARVFTTTAGPGTMRAMENFPMWAGARLPIQCIVTCRGINSPLSIQPDTIEISYLMQTGMLVWHAETAQDFYDWILMGYMVSEEPEVHLPLALCCDGFFVTHTKDVVDLTPTDMCLPPYDPYRSPVPCMDMECPPVRMMRDPFIMKSNYISYATHASWQQEVWAAAERSRKHTIAWLNGLIETEDVDADVLIVTSGTAVSQGREAIRLLADEGIRVGLVKIKTLRPWPEEEIKEATKHATHIIVPEFNVIGWMAKEIKATIPRSERVIAGPRVCGGMTMPPEIIVAEIKR
;
A
#
# COMPACT_ATOMS: atom_id res chain seq x y z
N MET A 1 -27.94 3.17 -6.19
CA MET A 1 -27.90 1.98 -7.08
C MET A 1 -26.95 0.98 -6.42
N GLU A 2 -27.32 -0.28 -6.28
CA GLU A 2 -26.37 -1.27 -5.77
C GLU A 2 -25.18 -1.42 -6.74
N PRO A 3 -23.95 -1.57 -6.28
CA PRO A 3 -22.77 -1.67 -7.16
C PRO A 3 -22.90 -2.79 -8.20
N THR A 4 -23.58 -3.87 -7.85
CA THR A 4 -23.87 -4.99 -8.74
C THR A 4 -24.82 -4.63 -9.88
N SER A 5 -25.63 -3.57 -9.76
CA SER A 5 -26.57 -3.15 -10.79
C SER A 5 -25.92 -2.44 -11.97
N VAL A 6 -24.67 -2.02 -11.86
CA VAL A 6 -23.92 -1.33 -12.92
C VAL A 6 -22.94 -2.23 -13.67
N ILE A 7 -22.66 -3.44 -13.17
CA ILE A 7 -21.78 -4.39 -13.84
C ILE A 7 -22.29 -4.68 -15.25
N GLY A 8 -21.39 -4.62 -16.24
CA GLY A 8 -21.73 -4.78 -17.67
C GLY A 8 -22.21 -3.51 -18.36
N THR A 9 -22.51 -2.43 -17.63
CA THR A 9 -22.79 -1.13 -18.24
C THR A 9 -21.50 -0.36 -18.52
N LYS A 10 -21.60 0.72 -19.31
CA LYS A 10 -20.44 1.52 -19.71
C LYS A 10 -20.39 2.85 -18.96
N ASN A 11 -19.19 3.27 -18.60
CA ASN A 11 -18.93 4.62 -18.13
C ASN A 11 -18.94 5.63 -19.30
N LYS A 12 -18.76 6.92 -19.01
CA LYS A 12 -18.73 8.00 -20.01
C LYS A 12 -17.63 7.84 -21.07
N LYS A 13 -16.60 7.03 -20.80
CA LYS A 13 -15.47 6.73 -21.70
C LYS A 13 -15.68 5.45 -22.52
N GLY A 14 -16.81 4.80 -22.37
CA GLY A 14 -17.12 3.55 -23.05
C GLY A 14 -16.47 2.32 -22.42
N GLN A 15 -15.76 2.46 -21.29
CA GLN A 15 -15.23 1.32 -20.55
C GLN A 15 -16.39 0.59 -19.84
N VAL A 16 -16.30 -0.73 -19.79
CA VAL A 16 -17.30 -1.60 -19.18
C VAL A 16 -16.96 -1.75 -17.67
N PHE A 17 -17.92 -1.43 -16.81
CA PHE A 17 -17.81 -1.77 -15.38
C PHE A 17 -17.80 -3.29 -15.24
N THR A 18 -16.65 -3.80 -14.85
CA THR A 18 -16.37 -5.25 -14.82
C THR A 18 -16.27 -5.73 -13.38
N ASP A 19 -16.79 -6.93 -13.10
CA ASP A 19 -16.53 -7.57 -11.81
C ASP A 19 -15.02 -7.63 -11.56
N PRO A 20 -14.55 -7.13 -10.42
CA PRO A 20 -13.10 -7.06 -10.14
C PRO A 20 -12.41 -8.42 -10.22
N ARG A 21 -13.11 -9.52 -9.87
CA ARG A 21 -12.55 -10.88 -9.96
C ARG A 21 -12.32 -11.29 -11.41
N ILE A 22 -13.27 -11.00 -12.28
CA ILE A 22 -13.13 -11.26 -13.73
C ILE A 22 -11.98 -10.40 -14.26
N MET A 23 -12.00 -9.10 -13.98
CA MET A 23 -11.00 -8.16 -14.48
C MET A 23 -9.58 -8.55 -14.06
N MET A 24 -9.38 -8.92 -12.80
CA MET A 24 -8.04 -9.12 -12.23
C MET A 24 -7.50 -10.56 -12.41
N ARG A 25 -8.38 -11.56 -12.60
CA ARG A 25 -7.99 -12.97 -12.58
C ARG A 25 -8.28 -13.75 -13.87
N GLU A 26 -9.33 -13.35 -14.59
CA GLU A 26 -9.82 -14.11 -15.74
C GLU A 26 -9.57 -13.40 -17.07
N ALA A 27 -9.56 -12.04 -17.04
CA ALA A 27 -9.35 -11.25 -18.24
C ALA A 27 -7.94 -11.49 -18.81
N PRO A 28 -7.81 -11.59 -20.15
CA PRO A 28 -6.50 -11.70 -20.79
C PRO A 28 -5.66 -10.47 -20.48
N ARG A 29 -4.40 -10.67 -20.16
CA ARG A 29 -3.44 -9.59 -19.90
C ARG A 29 -2.51 -9.40 -21.08
N THR A 30 -2.08 -8.16 -21.28
CA THR A 30 -1.15 -7.81 -22.37
C THR A 30 0.14 -7.29 -21.77
N PRO A 31 1.29 -7.96 -22.02
CA PRO A 31 2.59 -7.46 -21.59
C PRO A 31 2.97 -6.18 -22.32
N SER A 32 3.48 -5.23 -21.56
CA SER A 32 3.94 -3.94 -22.08
C SER A 32 5.08 -3.40 -21.21
N PHE A 33 5.93 -2.54 -21.82
CA PHE A 33 7.04 -1.91 -21.10
C PHE A 33 6.61 -0.57 -20.52
N TYR A 34 6.59 -0.48 -19.18
CA TYR A 34 6.21 0.72 -18.45
C TYR A 34 7.18 1.02 -17.31
N THR A 35 7.34 2.31 -16.99
CA THR A 35 7.87 2.73 -15.69
C THR A 35 6.77 2.54 -14.62
N GLY A 36 7.15 2.47 -13.34
CA GLY A 36 6.15 2.43 -12.27
C GLY A 36 5.23 3.65 -12.26
N SER A 37 5.72 4.84 -12.66
CA SER A 37 4.89 6.04 -12.81
C SER A 37 3.83 5.88 -13.90
N GLU A 38 4.20 5.32 -15.04
CA GLU A 38 3.27 5.00 -16.14
C GLU A 38 2.28 3.91 -15.74
N VAL A 39 2.73 2.94 -14.97
CA VAL A 39 1.87 1.86 -14.42
C VAL A 39 0.80 2.41 -13.50
N ILE A 40 1.13 3.37 -12.64
CA ILE A 40 0.15 4.05 -11.79
C ILE A 40 -0.95 4.70 -12.66
N LYS A 41 -0.56 5.43 -13.73
CA LYS A 41 -1.51 6.01 -14.70
C LYS A 41 -2.46 4.94 -15.24
N GLU A 42 -1.93 3.81 -15.69
CA GLU A 42 -2.72 2.74 -16.29
C GLU A 42 -3.65 2.05 -15.26
N ALA A 43 -3.23 1.89 -14.02
CA ALA A 43 -4.11 1.41 -12.95
C ALA A 43 -5.25 2.40 -12.65
N ILE A 44 -4.92 3.69 -12.54
CA ILE A 44 -5.91 4.75 -12.27
C ILE A 44 -6.92 4.90 -13.41
N ARG A 45 -6.51 4.73 -14.67
CA ARG A 45 -7.41 4.68 -15.84
C ARG A 45 -8.56 3.66 -15.66
N ARG A 46 -8.31 2.60 -14.89
CA ARG A 46 -9.24 1.47 -14.66
C ARG A 46 -9.91 1.49 -13.29
N ALA A 47 -9.46 2.36 -12.40
CA ALA A 47 -9.90 2.34 -11.00
C ALA A 47 -11.22 3.10 -10.75
N SER A 48 -11.78 3.79 -11.75
CA SER A 48 -13.00 4.63 -11.61
C SER A 48 -12.87 5.65 -10.48
N ILE A 49 -11.81 6.46 -10.52
CA ILE A 49 -11.51 7.49 -9.53
C ILE A 49 -12.42 8.70 -9.74
N ASP A 50 -13.03 9.18 -8.67
CA ASP A 50 -13.82 10.41 -8.71
C ASP A 50 -12.94 11.64 -8.53
N VAL A 51 -12.00 11.62 -7.58
CA VAL A 51 -11.17 12.77 -7.24
C VAL A 51 -9.72 12.35 -7.00
N MET A 52 -8.79 13.05 -7.64
CA MET A 52 -7.38 13.02 -7.29
C MET A 52 -6.91 14.37 -6.78
N ILE A 53 -6.17 14.37 -5.68
CA ILE A 53 -5.54 15.56 -5.13
C ILE A 53 -4.07 15.24 -4.88
N ALA A 54 -3.16 16.10 -5.33
CA ALA A 54 -1.73 15.87 -5.17
C ALA A 54 -0.95 17.18 -4.92
N TYR A 55 0.19 17.03 -4.24
CA TYR A 55 1.23 18.05 -4.16
C TYR A 55 2.48 17.52 -4.86
N PRO A 56 3.12 18.29 -5.76
CA PRO A 56 4.26 17.80 -6.51
C PRO A 56 5.49 17.64 -5.60
N ILE A 57 5.91 16.39 -5.40
CA ILE A 57 7.12 16.04 -4.64
C ILE A 57 7.84 14.87 -5.32
N THR A 58 9.17 14.96 -5.50
CA THR A 58 9.98 13.90 -6.07
C THR A 58 10.04 12.68 -5.14
N PRO A 59 9.94 11.41 -5.63
CA PRO A 59 9.90 10.98 -7.04
C PRO A 59 8.49 10.78 -7.62
N GLN A 60 7.40 11.12 -6.94
CA GLN A 60 6.04 10.88 -7.42
C GLN A 60 5.48 11.96 -8.36
N SER A 61 6.21 13.08 -8.57
CA SER A 61 5.74 14.20 -9.41
C SER A 61 5.39 13.78 -10.84
N GLU A 62 6.11 12.82 -11.41
CA GLU A 62 5.84 12.26 -12.73
C GLU A 62 4.49 11.53 -12.75
N ALA A 63 4.23 10.67 -11.78
CA ALA A 63 2.95 9.98 -11.66
C ALA A 63 1.78 10.97 -11.54
N ALA A 64 1.93 12.01 -10.72
CA ALA A 64 0.91 13.04 -10.58
C ALA A 64 0.64 13.80 -11.88
N ALA A 65 1.68 14.09 -12.68
CA ALA A 65 1.54 14.72 -13.99
C ALA A 65 0.79 13.81 -14.98
N LEU A 66 1.20 12.55 -15.06
CA LEU A 66 0.56 11.54 -15.93
C LEU A 66 -0.92 11.32 -15.58
N ILE A 67 -1.28 11.37 -14.29
CA ILE A 67 -2.68 11.29 -13.86
C ILE A 67 -3.46 12.57 -14.21
N GLY A 68 -2.80 13.74 -14.18
CA GLY A 68 -3.37 14.98 -14.70
C GLY A 68 -3.79 14.90 -16.16
N GLU A 69 -3.08 14.12 -16.98
CA GLU A 69 -3.49 13.83 -18.37
C GLU A 69 -4.79 13.02 -18.40
N LEU A 70 -4.96 12.03 -17.51
CA LEU A 70 -6.21 11.26 -17.42
C LEU A 70 -7.41 12.12 -17.04
N PHE A 71 -7.21 13.14 -16.22
CA PHE A 71 -8.24 14.14 -15.96
C PHE A 71 -8.60 14.91 -17.21
N ALA A 72 -7.61 15.43 -17.94
CA ALA A 72 -7.84 16.12 -19.21
C ALA A 72 -8.52 15.22 -20.27
N GLU A 73 -8.22 13.93 -20.25
CA GLU A 73 -8.87 12.91 -21.07
C GLU A 73 -10.27 12.52 -20.53
N GLY A 74 -10.64 12.95 -19.32
CA GLY A 74 -11.96 12.71 -18.69
C GLY A 74 -12.14 11.31 -18.11
N TYR A 75 -11.08 10.61 -17.70
CA TYR A 75 -11.13 9.34 -16.96
C TYR A 75 -11.30 9.55 -15.45
N ILE A 76 -10.97 10.72 -14.94
CA ILE A 76 -11.09 11.13 -13.55
C ILE A 76 -12.10 12.26 -13.46
N GLY A 77 -12.95 12.30 -12.43
CA GLY A 77 -13.95 13.32 -12.24
C GLY A 77 -13.35 14.70 -11.99
N ASP A 78 -12.48 14.81 -10.97
CA ASP A 78 -11.81 16.03 -10.58
C ASP A 78 -10.33 15.81 -10.24
N TYR A 79 -9.51 16.84 -10.53
CA TYR A 79 -8.08 16.84 -10.22
C TYR A 79 -7.67 18.19 -9.61
N PHE A 80 -7.10 18.15 -8.41
CA PHE A 80 -6.65 19.35 -7.70
C PHE A 80 -5.18 19.26 -7.33
N ARG A 81 -4.51 20.43 -7.32
CA ARG A 81 -3.19 20.61 -6.73
C ARG A 81 -3.34 21.36 -5.42
N GLY A 82 -2.87 20.76 -4.33
CA GLY A 82 -2.86 21.42 -3.03
C GLY A 82 -1.61 22.27 -2.83
N GLU A 83 -1.64 23.11 -1.79
CA GLU A 83 -0.53 24.01 -1.45
C GLU A 83 0.55 23.32 -0.59
N SER A 84 0.22 22.21 0.02
CA SER A 84 1.15 21.38 0.80
C SER A 84 0.56 19.97 0.97
N GLU A 85 1.39 19.02 1.37
CA GLU A 85 0.94 17.65 1.62
C GLU A 85 -0.13 17.59 2.73
N PHE A 86 0.01 18.41 3.77
CA PHE A 86 -1.02 18.50 4.82
C PHE A 86 -2.37 18.96 4.25
N ALA A 87 -2.36 20.01 3.43
CA ALA A 87 -3.57 20.51 2.77
C ALA A 87 -4.17 19.46 1.82
N VAL A 88 -3.34 18.78 1.03
CA VAL A 88 -3.76 17.68 0.13
C VAL A 88 -4.50 16.60 0.92
N MET A 89 -3.89 16.10 2.01
CA MET A 89 -4.49 15.00 2.78
C MET A 89 -5.78 15.43 3.49
N SER A 90 -5.86 16.70 3.91
CA SER A 90 -7.11 17.26 4.45
C SER A 90 -8.21 17.38 3.38
N GLN A 91 -7.85 17.79 2.16
CA GLN A 91 -8.78 17.87 1.03
C GLN A 91 -9.25 16.47 0.59
N CYS A 92 -8.36 15.48 0.61
CA CYS A 92 -8.72 14.08 0.36
C CYS A 92 -9.78 13.59 1.34
N ALA A 93 -9.64 13.92 2.62
CA ALA A 93 -10.66 13.60 3.62
C ALA A 93 -12.00 14.26 3.28
N GLY A 94 -12.01 15.55 2.92
CA GLY A 94 -13.22 16.28 2.52
C GLY A 94 -13.93 15.61 1.33
N ALA A 95 -13.19 15.24 0.29
CA ALA A 95 -13.73 14.55 -0.88
C ALA A 95 -14.30 13.15 -0.51
N ALA A 96 -13.58 12.38 0.32
CA ALA A 96 -14.03 11.07 0.77
C ALA A 96 -15.27 11.16 1.68
N PHE A 97 -15.38 12.18 2.54
CA PHE A 97 -16.60 12.46 3.29
C PHE A 97 -17.79 12.78 2.36
N GLY A 98 -17.50 13.43 1.22
CA GLY A 98 -18.48 13.67 0.17
C GLY A 98 -18.92 12.41 -0.60
N GLY A 99 -18.32 11.25 -0.31
CA GLY A 99 -18.66 9.98 -0.95
C GLY A 99 -17.88 9.70 -2.23
N ALA A 100 -16.79 10.42 -2.50
CA ALA A 100 -15.94 10.19 -3.66
C ALA A 100 -14.96 9.03 -3.44
N ARG A 101 -14.63 8.28 -4.50
CA ARG A 101 -13.43 7.44 -4.53
C ARG A 101 -12.21 8.32 -4.74
N VAL A 102 -11.37 8.40 -3.72
CA VAL A 102 -10.24 9.32 -3.68
C VAL A 102 -8.91 8.58 -3.85
N PHE A 103 -8.05 9.18 -4.67
CA PHE A 103 -6.67 8.77 -4.86
C PHE A 103 -5.72 9.93 -4.61
N THR A 104 -4.58 9.66 -3.99
CA THR A 104 -3.51 10.63 -3.82
C THR A 104 -2.14 9.97 -3.86
N THR A 105 -1.12 10.79 -4.03
CA THR A 105 0.28 10.34 -4.03
C THR A 105 1.14 11.29 -3.21
N THR A 106 2.14 10.76 -2.52
CA THR A 106 3.14 11.54 -1.77
C THR A 106 4.49 10.81 -1.73
N ALA A 107 5.47 11.40 -1.09
CA ALA A 107 6.77 10.80 -0.84
C ALA A 107 7.13 10.91 0.65
N GLY A 108 8.22 10.29 1.08
CA GLY A 108 8.64 10.22 2.49
C GLY A 108 8.49 11.52 3.28
N PRO A 109 9.10 12.65 2.87
CA PRO A 109 8.94 13.93 3.60
C PRO A 109 7.52 14.45 3.63
N GLY A 110 6.76 14.27 2.52
CA GLY A 110 5.35 14.65 2.46
C GLY A 110 4.47 13.81 3.37
N THR A 111 4.79 12.52 3.51
CA THR A 111 4.16 11.63 4.49
C THR A 111 4.34 12.17 5.90
N MET A 112 5.56 12.55 6.26
CA MET A 112 5.83 13.10 7.60
C MET A 112 5.13 14.44 7.83
N ARG A 113 5.08 15.32 6.82
CA ARG A 113 4.38 16.60 6.91
C ARG A 113 2.87 16.45 7.08
N ALA A 114 2.29 15.39 6.52
CA ALA A 114 0.86 15.12 6.57
C ALA A 114 0.45 14.09 7.64
N MET A 115 1.36 13.68 8.51
CA MET A 115 1.19 12.55 9.44
C MET A 115 -0.08 12.65 10.30
N GLU A 116 -0.50 13.84 10.68
CA GLU A 116 -1.74 14.05 11.47
C GLU A 116 -3.00 13.58 10.73
N ASN A 117 -3.02 13.67 9.40
CA ASN A 117 -4.20 13.31 8.61
C ASN A 117 -4.44 11.78 8.55
N PHE A 118 -3.42 10.97 8.61
CA PHE A 118 -3.54 9.51 8.41
C PHE A 118 -4.33 8.83 9.54
N PRO A 119 -4.04 9.08 10.84
CA PRO A 119 -4.89 8.57 11.91
C PRO A 119 -6.32 9.11 11.83
N MET A 120 -6.51 10.34 11.36
CA MET A 120 -7.84 10.91 11.16
C MET A 120 -8.60 10.18 10.05
N TRP A 121 -7.95 9.85 8.92
CA TRP A 121 -8.57 9.04 7.86
C TRP A 121 -8.99 7.66 8.37
N ALA A 122 -8.12 7.00 9.13
CA ALA A 122 -8.41 5.68 9.70
C ALA A 122 -9.55 5.76 10.72
N GLY A 123 -9.51 6.74 11.62
CA GLY A 123 -10.55 6.99 12.61
C GLY A 123 -11.90 7.35 11.99
N ALA A 124 -11.90 8.12 10.90
CA ALA A 124 -13.10 8.48 10.17
C ALA A 124 -13.56 7.39 9.18
N ARG A 125 -12.82 6.27 9.06
CA ARG A 125 -13.14 5.14 8.18
C ARG A 125 -13.30 5.58 6.72
N LEU A 126 -12.30 6.31 6.20
CA LEU A 126 -12.26 6.81 4.83
C LEU A 126 -11.39 5.90 3.97
N PRO A 127 -11.93 5.18 2.99
CA PRO A 127 -11.15 4.24 2.15
C PRO A 127 -10.36 4.96 1.05
N ILE A 128 -9.54 5.92 1.48
CA ILE A 128 -8.66 6.69 0.60
C ILE A 128 -7.42 5.84 0.28
N GLN A 129 -7.04 5.80 -0.98
CA GLN A 129 -5.78 5.18 -1.37
C GLN A 129 -4.69 6.23 -1.57
N CYS A 130 -3.57 6.04 -0.87
CA CYS A 130 -2.39 6.90 -0.93
C CYS A 130 -1.18 6.09 -1.38
N ILE A 131 -0.57 6.46 -2.50
CA ILE A 131 0.74 5.94 -2.86
C ILE A 131 1.81 6.73 -2.13
N VAL A 132 2.73 5.99 -1.51
CA VAL A 132 3.90 6.54 -0.82
C VAL A 132 5.16 6.06 -1.51
N THR A 133 5.81 6.96 -2.26
CA THR A 133 7.12 6.68 -2.84
C THR A 133 8.19 6.95 -1.79
N CYS A 134 8.70 5.87 -1.20
CA CYS A 134 9.60 5.92 -0.07
C CYS A 134 10.95 6.55 -0.44
N ARG A 135 11.38 7.53 0.34
CA ARG A 135 12.67 8.21 0.17
C ARG A 135 13.14 8.83 1.49
N GLY A 136 14.41 9.28 1.53
CA GLY A 136 14.97 9.96 2.69
C GLY A 136 14.10 11.10 3.21
N ILE A 137 13.74 11.06 4.49
CA ILE A 137 12.86 12.02 5.16
C ILE A 137 13.62 13.15 5.87
N ASN A 138 14.91 12.95 6.12
CA ASN A 138 15.74 13.83 6.94
C ASN A 138 16.91 14.44 6.18
N SER A 139 17.61 15.34 6.84
CA SER A 139 18.90 15.85 6.40
C SER A 139 20.04 14.89 6.83
N PRO A 140 21.02 14.61 5.96
CA PRO A 140 21.16 15.16 4.61
C PRO A 140 20.04 14.67 3.67
N LEU A 141 19.52 15.58 2.83
CA LEU A 141 18.42 15.28 1.93
C LEU A 141 18.83 14.24 0.89
N SER A 142 18.01 13.19 0.76
CA SER A 142 18.12 12.23 -0.34
C SER A 142 16.75 12.03 -0.97
N ILE A 143 16.73 11.95 -2.30
CA ILE A 143 15.52 11.60 -3.07
C ILE A 143 15.45 10.10 -3.38
N GLN A 144 16.46 9.36 -2.96
CA GLN A 144 16.62 7.93 -3.18
C GLN A 144 15.92 7.10 -2.08
N PRO A 145 15.71 5.80 -2.29
CA PRO A 145 14.96 4.95 -1.38
C PRO A 145 15.45 5.02 0.07
N ASP A 146 14.49 5.16 0.95
CA ASP A 146 14.60 5.00 2.40
C ASP A 146 13.18 4.67 2.89
N THR A 147 13.03 3.67 3.73
CA THR A 147 11.72 3.15 4.14
C THR A 147 11.36 3.50 5.58
N ILE A 148 11.99 4.51 6.16
CA ILE A 148 11.74 4.91 7.57
C ILE A 148 10.28 5.31 7.78
N GLU A 149 9.67 6.05 6.83
CA GLU A 149 8.28 6.51 6.93
C GLU A 149 7.27 5.37 7.03
N ILE A 150 7.58 4.20 6.50
CA ILE A 150 6.70 3.03 6.62
C ILE A 150 6.47 2.67 8.09
N SER A 151 7.52 2.73 8.92
CA SER A 151 7.42 2.42 10.35
C SER A 151 6.46 3.36 11.11
N TYR A 152 6.33 4.60 10.66
CA TYR A 152 5.36 5.55 11.19
C TYR A 152 3.95 5.25 10.68
N LEU A 153 3.80 4.95 9.39
CA LEU A 153 2.51 4.61 8.80
C LEU A 153 1.87 3.39 9.45
N MET A 154 2.65 2.40 9.84
CA MET A 154 2.17 1.21 10.56
C MET A 154 1.44 1.54 11.87
N GLN A 155 1.70 2.71 12.48
CA GLN A 155 1.08 3.15 13.73
C GLN A 155 -0.18 4.01 13.54
N THR A 156 -0.57 4.32 12.30
CA THR A 156 -1.67 5.26 12.00
C THR A 156 -3.06 4.66 11.97
N GLY A 157 -3.19 3.35 11.94
CA GLY A 157 -4.47 2.66 11.73
C GLY A 157 -4.83 2.41 10.27
N MET A 158 -4.05 2.92 9.31
CA MET A 158 -4.22 2.61 7.88
C MET A 158 -3.81 1.16 7.56
N LEU A 159 -4.29 0.62 6.48
CA LEU A 159 -3.65 -0.53 5.84
C LEU A 159 -2.34 -0.08 5.22
N VAL A 160 -1.30 -0.91 5.30
CA VAL A 160 0.03 -0.59 4.76
C VAL A 160 0.56 -1.79 3.98
N TRP A 161 0.76 -1.61 2.69
CA TRP A 161 1.34 -2.62 1.79
C TRP A 161 2.62 -2.09 1.18
N HIS A 162 3.58 -2.98 0.90
CA HIS A 162 4.88 -2.59 0.34
C HIS A 162 5.19 -3.39 -0.93
N ALA A 163 5.03 -2.74 -2.08
CA ALA A 163 5.22 -3.31 -3.40
C ALA A 163 6.71 -3.51 -3.72
N GLU A 164 7.05 -4.65 -4.33
CA GLU A 164 8.39 -4.98 -4.81
C GLU A 164 8.60 -4.48 -6.25
N THR A 165 7.61 -4.67 -7.12
CA THR A 165 7.71 -4.48 -8.56
C THR A 165 6.66 -3.52 -9.11
N ALA A 166 6.85 -3.09 -10.35
CA ALA A 166 5.84 -2.33 -11.07
C ALA A 166 4.54 -3.14 -11.28
N GLN A 167 4.64 -4.47 -11.42
CA GLN A 167 3.46 -5.34 -11.49
C GLN A 167 2.67 -5.34 -10.18
N ASP A 168 3.36 -5.48 -9.02
CA ASP A 168 2.70 -5.35 -7.72
C ASP A 168 1.95 -4.02 -7.62
N PHE A 169 2.57 -2.92 -8.08
CA PHE A 169 1.94 -1.59 -8.09
C PHE A 169 0.65 -1.57 -8.88
N TYR A 170 0.68 -2.05 -10.12
CA TYR A 170 -0.49 -2.10 -10.98
C TYR A 170 -1.64 -2.87 -10.34
N ASP A 171 -1.36 -4.09 -9.94
CA ASP A 171 -2.36 -4.99 -9.39
C ASP A 171 -2.88 -4.49 -8.04
N TRP A 172 -1.99 -4.02 -7.17
CA TRP A 172 -2.36 -3.64 -5.80
C TRP A 172 -3.08 -2.30 -5.70
N ILE A 173 -2.92 -1.40 -6.67
CA ILE A 173 -3.78 -0.21 -6.79
C ILE A 173 -5.23 -0.64 -6.99
N LEU A 174 -5.49 -1.56 -7.91
CA LEU A 174 -6.85 -2.03 -8.20
C LEU A 174 -7.41 -2.91 -7.08
N MET A 175 -6.63 -3.87 -6.60
CA MET A 175 -6.99 -4.77 -5.50
C MET A 175 -7.16 -4.03 -4.16
N GLY A 176 -6.40 -2.95 -3.96
CA GLY A 176 -6.46 -2.12 -2.77
C GLY A 176 -7.83 -1.51 -2.53
N TYR A 177 -8.50 -1.03 -3.57
CA TYR A 177 -9.88 -0.56 -3.45
C TYR A 177 -10.83 -1.69 -3.06
N MET A 178 -10.62 -2.89 -3.58
CA MET A 178 -11.46 -4.05 -3.25
C MET A 178 -11.33 -4.47 -1.79
N VAL A 179 -10.19 -4.21 -1.16
CA VAL A 179 -9.98 -4.48 0.27
C VAL A 179 -10.44 -3.30 1.13
N SER A 180 -10.03 -2.08 0.77
CA SER A 180 -10.29 -0.90 1.58
C SER A 180 -11.75 -0.48 1.58
N GLU A 181 -12.51 -0.77 0.51
CA GLU A 181 -13.94 -0.45 0.39
C GLU A 181 -14.87 -1.56 0.93
N GLU A 182 -14.32 -2.69 1.39
CA GLU A 182 -15.16 -3.72 2.03
C GLU A 182 -15.85 -3.17 3.28
N PRO A 183 -17.17 -3.37 3.45
CA PRO A 183 -17.94 -2.75 4.54
C PRO A 183 -17.38 -3.01 5.93
N GLU A 184 -16.86 -4.20 6.18
CA GLU A 184 -16.28 -4.57 7.46
C GLU A 184 -14.85 -4.06 7.67
N VAL A 185 -14.18 -3.59 6.61
CA VAL A 185 -12.85 -3.00 6.63
C VAL A 185 -12.94 -1.47 6.61
N HIS A 186 -13.32 -0.90 5.48
CA HIS A 186 -13.52 0.53 5.23
C HIS A 186 -12.42 1.39 5.86
N LEU A 187 -11.18 1.13 5.45
CA LEU A 187 -9.97 1.79 5.96
C LEU A 187 -9.15 2.38 4.82
N PRO A 188 -8.41 3.46 5.07
CA PRO A 188 -7.45 3.97 4.09
C PRO A 188 -6.30 2.98 3.89
N LEU A 189 -5.72 3.00 2.69
CA LEU A 189 -4.56 2.19 2.31
C LEU A 189 -3.38 3.07 1.92
N ALA A 190 -2.23 2.87 2.57
CA ALA A 190 -0.93 3.33 2.13
C ALA A 190 -0.27 2.20 1.31
N LEU A 191 -0.15 2.41 0.01
CA LEU A 191 0.62 1.53 -0.87
C LEU A 191 2.01 2.13 -1.06
N CYS A 192 3.01 1.54 -0.40
CA CYS A 192 4.38 1.99 -0.38
C CYS A 192 5.21 1.34 -1.50
N CYS A 193 6.20 2.05 -2.02
CA CYS A 193 7.25 1.50 -2.87
C CYS A 193 8.58 2.24 -2.67
N ASP A 194 9.66 1.58 -3.03
CA ASP A 194 10.99 2.18 -3.05
C ASP A 194 11.10 3.17 -4.21
N GLY A 195 11.15 4.46 -3.90
CA GLY A 195 11.20 5.55 -4.86
C GLY A 195 12.38 5.42 -5.82
N PHE A 196 12.23 5.85 -7.07
CA PHE A 196 13.11 5.64 -8.21
C PHE A 196 13.28 4.18 -8.63
N PHE A 197 13.54 3.25 -7.71
CA PHE A 197 13.78 1.84 -8.07
C PHE A 197 12.54 1.21 -8.72
N VAL A 198 11.34 1.49 -8.20
CA VAL A 198 10.09 1.04 -8.81
C VAL A 198 9.55 2.07 -9.78
N THR A 199 9.53 3.36 -9.41
CA THR A 199 8.79 4.39 -10.16
C THR A 199 9.42 4.76 -11.49
N HIS A 200 10.76 4.69 -11.65
CA HIS A 200 11.48 5.16 -12.82
C HIS A 200 12.20 4.06 -13.62
N THR A 201 12.18 2.83 -13.11
CA THR A 201 12.71 1.68 -13.87
C THR A 201 11.62 1.14 -14.78
N LYS A 202 11.98 0.87 -16.04
CA LYS A 202 11.08 0.18 -16.98
C LYS A 202 11.11 -1.31 -16.77
N ASP A 203 9.93 -1.89 -16.71
CA ASP A 203 9.74 -3.33 -16.56
C ASP A 203 8.61 -3.82 -17.47
N VAL A 204 8.53 -5.14 -17.66
CA VAL A 204 7.40 -5.75 -18.34
C VAL A 204 6.26 -5.89 -17.35
N VAL A 205 5.14 -5.27 -17.66
CA VAL A 205 3.93 -5.31 -16.82
C VAL A 205 2.76 -5.84 -17.64
N ASP A 206 2.09 -6.82 -17.07
CA ASP A 206 0.90 -7.44 -17.66
C ASP A 206 -0.36 -6.67 -17.28
N LEU A 207 -0.90 -5.90 -18.23
CA LEU A 207 -2.05 -5.04 -18.01
C LEU A 207 -3.36 -5.74 -18.41
N THR A 208 -4.41 -5.50 -17.64
CA THR A 208 -5.80 -5.87 -18.02
C THR A 208 -6.29 -5.03 -19.20
N PRO A 209 -7.34 -5.44 -19.92
CA PRO A 209 -7.88 -4.69 -21.06
C PRO A 209 -8.23 -3.24 -20.70
N THR A 210 -8.01 -2.32 -21.63
CA THR A 210 -8.24 -0.88 -21.43
C THR A 210 -9.71 -0.50 -21.44
N ASP A 211 -10.56 -1.34 -21.99
CA ASP A 211 -12.03 -1.17 -22.04
C ASP A 211 -12.75 -1.71 -20.79
N MET A 212 -12.01 -2.27 -19.83
CA MET A 212 -12.53 -2.70 -18.53
C MET A 212 -12.17 -1.68 -17.44
N CYS A 213 -13.07 -1.48 -16.48
CA CYS A 213 -12.80 -0.68 -15.29
C CYS A 213 -13.57 -1.22 -14.07
N LEU A 214 -13.09 -0.85 -12.88
CA LEU A 214 -13.78 -1.15 -11.62
C LEU A 214 -15.14 -0.47 -11.59
N PRO A 215 -16.15 -1.07 -10.92
CA PRO A 215 -17.41 -0.38 -10.66
C PRO A 215 -17.17 0.88 -9.81
N PRO A 216 -18.08 1.87 -9.90
CA PRO A 216 -17.99 3.07 -9.08
C PRO A 216 -18.04 2.73 -7.59
N TYR A 217 -17.44 3.60 -6.77
CA TYR A 217 -17.53 3.48 -5.32
C TYR A 217 -18.96 3.67 -4.83
N ASP A 218 -19.37 2.88 -3.87
CA ASP A 218 -20.64 3.00 -3.19
C ASP A 218 -20.44 3.49 -1.74
N PRO A 219 -20.61 4.78 -1.48
CA PRO A 219 -20.43 5.36 -0.14
C PRO A 219 -21.48 4.88 0.88
N TYR A 220 -22.60 4.30 0.43
CA TYR A 220 -23.64 3.78 1.32
C TYR A 220 -23.21 2.48 2.03
N ARG A 221 -22.19 1.80 1.53
CA ARG A 221 -21.65 0.58 2.15
C ARG A 221 -20.79 0.83 3.40
N SER A 222 -20.54 2.07 3.76
CA SER A 222 -19.74 2.37 4.94
C SER A 222 -20.36 1.83 6.23
N PRO A 223 -19.54 1.21 7.10
CA PRO A 223 -19.97 0.66 8.37
C PRO A 223 -20.16 1.72 9.46
N VAL A 224 -19.72 2.95 9.20
CA VAL A 224 -19.87 4.03 10.19
C VAL A 224 -21.36 4.35 10.34
N PRO A 225 -21.94 4.19 11.54
CA PRO A 225 -23.33 4.49 11.77
C PRO A 225 -23.62 5.95 11.44
N CYS A 226 -24.44 6.17 10.43
CA CYS A 226 -24.99 7.48 10.14
C CYS A 226 -26.35 7.57 10.80
N MET A 227 -26.58 8.57 11.64
CA MET A 227 -27.87 8.74 12.31
C MET A 227 -29.02 9.06 11.35
N ASP A 228 -28.70 9.44 10.12
CA ASP A 228 -29.67 9.66 9.06
C ASP A 228 -29.15 8.99 7.78
N MET A 229 -29.75 7.88 7.46
CA MET A 229 -29.39 7.04 6.32
C MET A 229 -29.69 7.66 4.95
N GLU A 230 -30.40 8.80 4.92
CA GLU A 230 -30.86 9.37 3.65
C GLU A 230 -29.80 10.24 2.95
N CYS A 231 -28.69 10.58 3.62
CA CYS A 231 -27.71 11.47 3.02
C CYS A 231 -26.24 11.16 3.41
N PRO A 232 -25.56 10.27 2.69
CA PRO A 232 -24.17 9.91 2.93
C PRO A 232 -23.17 11.08 2.91
N PRO A 233 -23.32 12.11 2.06
CA PRO A 233 -22.39 13.25 2.05
C PRO A 233 -22.30 14.01 3.37
N VAL A 234 -23.29 13.83 4.25
CA VAL A 234 -23.32 14.51 5.57
C VAL A 234 -22.86 13.56 6.69
N ARG A 235 -22.22 12.45 6.36
CA ARG A 235 -21.78 11.44 7.32
C ARG A 235 -20.96 12.05 8.46
N MET A 236 -19.99 12.93 8.15
CA MET A 236 -19.19 13.59 9.17
C MET A 236 -20.03 14.47 10.13
N MET A 237 -21.03 15.14 9.62
CA MET A 237 -21.92 15.99 10.42
C MET A 237 -22.95 15.20 11.21
N ARG A 238 -23.26 13.98 10.80
CA ARG A 238 -24.29 13.12 11.40
C ARG A 238 -23.73 12.00 12.24
N ASP A 239 -22.46 11.68 12.07
CA ASP A 239 -21.79 10.72 12.92
C ASP A 239 -21.68 11.32 14.34
N PRO A 240 -22.41 10.76 15.34
CA PRO A 240 -22.37 11.26 16.69
C PRO A 240 -20.98 11.18 17.29
N PHE A 241 -20.14 10.26 16.76
CA PHE A 241 -18.76 10.12 17.17
C PHE A 241 -17.94 11.35 16.74
N ILE A 242 -18.01 11.73 15.46
CA ILE A 242 -17.25 12.91 14.96
C ILE A 242 -17.79 14.21 15.54
N MET A 243 -19.12 14.37 15.57
CA MET A 243 -19.75 15.58 16.13
C MET A 243 -19.54 15.73 17.62
N LYS A 244 -19.46 14.64 18.37
CA LYS A 244 -19.26 14.62 19.82
C LYS A 244 -17.81 14.30 20.21
N SER A 245 -16.90 14.18 19.24
CA SER A 245 -15.52 13.74 19.49
C SER A 245 -14.79 14.53 20.55
N ASN A 246 -15.07 15.82 20.67
CA ASN A 246 -14.48 16.67 21.69
C ASN A 246 -14.99 16.39 23.11
N TYR A 247 -16.08 15.62 23.26
CA TYR A 247 -16.75 15.37 24.53
C TYR A 247 -17.01 13.87 24.79
N ILE A 248 -16.47 13.01 23.95
CA ILE A 248 -16.62 11.57 24.12
C ILE A 248 -15.82 11.11 25.33
N SER A 249 -16.44 10.24 26.13
CA SER A 249 -15.75 9.61 27.26
C SER A 249 -14.55 8.80 26.80
N TYR A 250 -13.53 8.65 27.62
CA TYR A 250 -12.35 7.82 27.35
C TYR A 250 -12.73 6.40 26.90
N ALA A 251 -13.77 5.83 27.49
CA ALA A 251 -14.26 4.50 27.13
C ALA A 251 -14.74 4.43 25.67
N THR A 252 -15.49 5.42 25.21
CA THR A 252 -15.98 5.48 23.83
C THR A 252 -14.84 5.69 22.83
N HIS A 253 -13.89 6.57 23.17
CA HIS A 253 -12.69 6.77 22.36
C HIS A 253 -11.85 5.49 22.26
N ALA A 254 -11.61 4.83 23.39
CA ALA A 254 -10.87 3.57 23.41
C ALA A 254 -11.56 2.48 22.56
N SER A 255 -12.88 2.33 22.69
CA SER A 255 -13.65 1.37 21.88
C SER A 255 -13.55 1.65 20.40
N TRP A 256 -13.56 2.93 19.99
CA TRP A 256 -13.42 3.30 18.60
C TRP A 256 -12.01 3.03 18.05
N GLN A 257 -10.98 3.32 18.82
CA GLN A 257 -9.61 2.97 18.46
C GLN A 257 -9.45 1.45 18.31
N GLN A 258 -10.00 0.68 19.23
CA GLN A 258 -10.02 -0.80 19.14
C GLN A 258 -10.73 -1.27 17.87
N GLU A 259 -11.84 -0.64 17.48
CA GLU A 259 -12.57 -0.98 16.26
C GLU A 259 -11.75 -0.68 14.99
N VAL A 260 -11.01 0.42 14.94
CA VAL A 260 -10.10 0.72 13.82
C VAL A 260 -9.05 -0.39 13.67
N TRP A 261 -8.46 -0.84 14.78
CA TRP A 261 -7.49 -1.93 14.76
C TRP A 261 -8.13 -3.27 14.40
N ALA A 262 -9.31 -3.55 14.92
CA ALA A 262 -10.07 -4.75 14.58
C ALA A 262 -10.48 -4.77 13.10
N ALA A 263 -10.82 -3.63 12.51
CA ALA A 263 -11.11 -3.52 11.08
C ALA A 263 -9.88 -3.84 10.23
N ALA A 264 -8.69 -3.41 10.65
CA ALA A 264 -7.45 -3.78 9.97
C ALA A 264 -7.20 -5.30 10.04
N GLU A 265 -7.49 -5.94 11.18
CA GLU A 265 -7.40 -7.41 11.27
C GLU A 265 -8.47 -8.10 10.40
N ARG A 266 -9.69 -7.58 10.34
CA ARG A 266 -10.72 -8.12 9.41
C ARG A 266 -10.31 -8.01 7.94
N SER A 267 -9.48 -7.02 7.58
CA SER A 267 -8.96 -6.90 6.22
C SER A 267 -8.09 -8.09 5.79
N ARG A 268 -7.51 -8.82 6.74
CA ARG A 268 -6.62 -9.97 6.50
C ARG A 268 -7.22 -10.97 5.52
N LYS A 269 -8.46 -11.40 5.73
CA LYS A 269 -9.11 -12.39 4.85
C LYS A 269 -9.30 -11.87 3.42
N HIS A 270 -9.65 -10.58 3.27
CA HIS A 270 -9.81 -9.95 1.95
C HIS A 270 -8.46 -9.76 1.27
N THR A 271 -7.46 -9.32 2.04
CA THR A 271 -6.08 -9.16 1.54
C THR A 271 -5.50 -10.51 1.09
N ILE A 272 -5.66 -11.57 1.88
CA ILE A 272 -5.27 -12.93 1.48
C ILE A 272 -5.97 -13.34 0.19
N ALA A 273 -7.28 -13.07 0.09
CA ALA A 273 -8.05 -13.43 -1.08
C ALA A 273 -7.59 -12.68 -2.34
N TRP A 274 -7.19 -11.41 -2.23
CA TRP A 274 -6.76 -10.60 -3.37
C TRP A 274 -5.28 -10.75 -3.70
N LEU A 275 -4.38 -10.69 -2.71
CA LEU A 275 -2.93 -10.76 -2.90
C LEU A 275 -2.38 -12.20 -2.91
N ASN A 276 -3.21 -13.21 -2.81
CA ASN A 276 -2.78 -14.60 -2.66
C ASN A 276 -1.81 -14.76 -1.47
N GLY A 277 -2.26 -14.40 -0.27
CA GLY A 277 -1.49 -14.43 0.96
C GLY A 277 -0.91 -13.05 1.36
N LEU A 278 -0.56 -12.90 2.63
CA LEU A 278 0.08 -11.70 3.19
C LEU A 278 1.59 -11.71 3.01
N ILE A 279 2.15 -12.88 2.83
CA ILE A 279 3.56 -13.16 2.50
C ILE A 279 3.64 -14.03 1.26
N GLU A 280 4.83 -14.14 0.70
CA GLU A 280 5.22 -15.11 -0.32
C GLU A 280 6.49 -15.82 0.16
N THR A 281 6.59 -17.11 -0.07
CA THR A 281 7.68 -17.91 0.49
C THR A 281 8.35 -18.75 -0.58
N GLU A 282 9.68 -18.86 -0.48
CA GLU A 282 10.51 -19.71 -1.31
C GLU A 282 11.47 -20.50 -0.39
N ASP A 283 11.43 -21.82 -0.47
CA ASP A 283 12.34 -22.73 0.26
C ASP A 283 12.47 -22.46 1.78
N VAL A 284 11.36 -22.37 2.48
CA VAL A 284 11.33 -22.05 3.94
C VAL A 284 11.88 -23.16 4.84
N ASP A 285 12.19 -24.33 4.29
CA ASP A 285 12.87 -25.43 5.00
C ASP A 285 14.40 -25.26 5.04
N ALA A 286 14.94 -24.17 4.48
CA ALA A 286 16.35 -23.84 4.57
C ALA A 286 16.73 -23.37 5.99
N ASP A 287 17.96 -23.65 6.41
CA ASP A 287 18.50 -23.21 7.70
C ASP A 287 18.65 -21.69 7.79
N VAL A 288 18.88 -21.03 6.67
CA VAL A 288 19.02 -19.57 6.54
C VAL A 288 17.87 -19.04 5.70
N LEU A 289 17.18 -18.03 6.22
CA LEU A 289 16.13 -17.31 5.49
C LEU A 289 16.45 -15.84 5.33
N ILE A 290 16.17 -15.29 4.16
CA ILE A 290 16.05 -13.86 3.94
C ILE A 290 14.58 -13.48 4.16
N VAL A 291 14.31 -12.52 5.06
CA VAL A 291 12.96 -12.02 5.33
C VAL A 291 12.96 -10.52 5.09
N THR A 292 12.19 -10.05 4.10
CA THR A 292 12.21 -8.63 3.72
C THR A 292 10.96 -8.23 2.92
N SER A 293 10.88 -6.96 2.51
CA SER A 293 9.81 -6.40 1.67
C SER A 293 10.35 -5.37 0.67
N GLY A 294 9.51 -4.94 -0.27
CA GLY A 294 9.89 -3.99 -1.31
C GLY A 294 10.99 -4.53 -2.23
N THR A 295 11.79 -3.66 -2.83
CA THR A 295 12.83 -4.07 -3.79
C THR A 295 13.98 -4.86 -3.19
N ALA A 296 14.13 -4.86 -1.86
CA ALA A 296 15.10 -5.74 -1.19
C ALA A 296 14.80 -7.23 -1.41
N VAL A 297 13.57 -7.59 -1.75
CA VAL A 297 13.16 -8.96 -2.12
C VAL A 297 13.86 -9.41 -3.40
N SER A 298 13.85 -8.59 -4.43
CA SER A 298 14.53 -8.89 -5.71
C SER A 298 16.05 -9.06 -5.50
N GLN A 299 16.66 -8.23 -4.66
CA GLN A 299 18.08 -8.37 -4.31
C GLN A 299 18.35 -9.66 -3.52
N GLY A 300 17.41 -10.04 -2.64
CA GLY A 300 17.46 -11.30 -1.91
C GLY A 300 17.39 -12.51 -2.84
N ARG A 301 16.52 -12.51 -3.84
CA ARG A 301 16.42 -13.59 -4.85
C ARG A 301 17.72 -13.75 -5.63
N GLU A 302 18.34 -12.63 -6.03
CA GLU A 302 19.62 -12.68 -6.74
C GLU A 302 20.75 -13.18 -5.81
N ALA A 303 20.78 -12.77 -4.53
CA ALA A 303 21.71 -13.31 -3.57
C ALA A 303 21.55 -14.83 -3.37
N ILE A 304 20.32 -15.31 -3.31
CA ILE A 304 20.02 -16.76 -3.26
C ILE A 304 20.57 -17.48 -4.48
N ARG A 305 20.36 -16.92 -5.68
CA ARG A 305 20.90 -17.50 -6.92
C ARG A 305 22.43 -17.61 -6.88
N LEU A 306 23.13 -16.55 -6.44
CA LEU A 306 24.58 -16.54 -6.30
C LEU A 306 25.08 -17.60 -5.28
N LEU A 307 24.37 -17.73 -4.15
CA LEU A 307 24.71 -18.71 -3.10
C LEU A 307 24.45 -20.15 -3.55
N ALA A 308 23.40 -20.38 -4.35
CA ALA A 308 23.10 -21.70 -4.91
C ALA A 308 24.21 -22.20 -5.84
N ASP A 309 24.85 -21.32 -6.61
CA ASP A 309 26.02 -21.64 -7.44
C ASP A 309 27.22 -22.14 -6.58
N GLU A 310 27.25 -21.77 -5.29
CA GLU A 310 28.26 -22.22 -4.31
C GLU A 310 27.79 -23.43 -3.46
N GLY A 311 26.59 -23.94 -3.71
CA GLY A 311 26.00 -25.05 -2.95
C GLY A 311 25.41 -24.65 -1.59
N ILE A 312 25.22 -23.36 -1.33
CA ILE A 312 24.62 -22.85 -0.09
C ILE A 312 23.11 -22.65 -0.31
N ARG A 313 22.30 -23.34 0.50
CA ARG A 313 20.84 -23.30 0.45
C ARG A 313 20.31 -22.18 1.34
N VAL A 314 19.55 -21.25 0.76
CA VAL A 314 18.91 -20.12 1.45
C VAL A 314 17.49 -19.97 0.96
N GLY A 315 16.54 -19.72 1.85
CA GLY A 315 15.15 -19.46 1.48
C GLY A 315 14.78 -17.99 1.62
N LEU A 316 13.57 -17.66 1.17
CA LEU A 316 13.05 -16.28 1.16
C LEU A 316 11.63 -16.20 1.73
N VAL A 317 11.38 -15.14 2.48
CA VAL A 317 10.05 -14.70 2.87
C VAL A 317 9.86 -13.25 2.44
N LYS A 318 9.03 -13.02 1.42
CA LYS A 318 8.57 -11.69 1.00
C LYS A 318 7.37 -11.28 1.85
N ILE A 319 7.48 -10.20 2.60
CA ILE A 319 6.37 -9.60 3.32
C ILE A 319 5.69 -8.59 2.39
N LYS A 320 4.41 -8.85 2.05
CA LYS A 320 3.60 -7.99 1.16
C LYS A 320 2.85 -6.93 1.94
N THR A 321 2.37 -7.28 3.13
CA THR A 321 1.58 -6.40 3.98
C THR A 321 2.30 -6.14 5.30
N LEU A 322 2.32 -4.88 5.70
CA LEU A 322 2.92 -4.43 6.95
C LEU A 322 1.84 -4.07 7.98
N ARG A 323 0.61 -3.86 7.47
CA ARG A 323 -0.60 -3.77 8.25
C ARG A 323 -1.80 -4.22 7.39
N PRO A 324 -2.51 -5.28 7.78
CA PRO A 324 -2.26 -6.13 8.95
C PRO A 324 -0.88 -6.79 8.90
N TRP A 325 -0.23 -6.90 10.07
CA TRP A 325 1.07 -7.57 10.17
C TRP A 325 0.88 -9.09 10.07
N PRO A 326 1.65 -9.80 9.24
CA PRO A 326 1.47 -11.24 9.02
C PRO A 326 2.16 -12.08 10.11
N GLU A 327 1.78 -11.90 11.36
CA GLU A 327 2.45 -12.47 12.53
C GLU A 327 2.52 -13.99 12.48
N GLU A 328 1.39 -14.66 12.26
CA GLU A 328 1.31 -16.12 12.28
C GLU A 328 2.02 -16.73 11.06
N GLU A 329 1.90 -16.08 9.90
CA GLU A 329 2.57 -16.52 8.68
C GLU A 329 4.10 -16.40 8.81
N ILE A 330 4.61 -15.33 9.43
CA ILE A 330 6.05 -15.16 9.69
C ILE A 330 6.53 -16.21 10.69
N LYS A 331 5.80 -16.45 11.79
CA LYS A 331 6.14 -17.50 12.77
C LYS A 331 6.26 -18.86 12.11
N GLU A 332 5.26 -19.22 11.31
CA GLU A 332 5.23 -20.52 10.63
C GLU A 332 6.36 -20.64 9.60
N ALA A 333 6.54 -19.62 8.75
CA ALA A 333 7.58 -19.63 7.71
C ALA A 333 9.01 -19.70 8.29
N THR A 334 9.23 -19.11 9.50
CA THR A 334 10.55 -19.02 10.10
C THR A 334 10.84 -20.07 11.17
N LYS A 335 9.93 -21.02 11.42
CA LYS A 335 10.01 -21.94 12.57
C LYS A 335 11.26 -22.83 12.57
N HIS A 336 11.75 -23.23 11.40
CA HIS A 336 12.89 -24.13 11.21
C HIS A 336 14.22 -23.41 11.04
N ALA A 337 14.19 -22.13 10.60
CA ALA A 337 15.41 -21.37 10.34
C ALA A 337 16.28 -21.21 11.59
N THR A 338 17.57 -21.37 11.42
CA THR A 338 18.58 -21.09 12.45
C THR A 338 19.06 -19.64 12.39
N HIS A 339 19.02 -19.04 11.18
CA HIS A 339 19.41 -17.65 10.93
C HIS A 339 18.38 -16.98 10.04
N ILE A 340 18.04 -15.74 10.38
CA ILE A 340 17.08 -14.92 9.64
C ILE A 340 17.77 -13.58 9.32
N ILE A 341 18.07 -13.37 8.05
CA ILE A 341 18.73 -12.16 7.56
C ILE A 341 17.64 -11.19 7.09
N VAL A 342 17.72 -9.95 7.57
CA VAL A 342 16.72 -8.92 7.24
C VAL A 342 17.40 -7.73 6.56
N PRO A 343 17.56 -7.75 5.22
CA PRO A 343 18.06 -6.62 4.47
C PRO A 343 17.02 -5.52 4.36
N GLU A 344 17.41 -4.26 4.58
CA GLU A 344 16.48 -3.13 4.63
C GLU A 344 17.05 -1.87 3.98
N PHE A 345 16.21 -1.10 3.25
CA PHE A 345 16.55 0.24 2.78
C PHE A 345 16.27 1.30 3.85
N ASN A 346 16.88 1.17 5.01
CA ASN A 346 16.86 2.18 6.08
C ASN A 346 17.99 1.91 7.10
N VAL A 347 18.37 2.94 7.86
CA VAL A 347 19.43 2.82 8.86
C VAL A 347 18.96 2.26 10.21
N ILE A 348 17.66 2.36 10.50
CA ILE A 348 17.12 2.03 11.83
C ILE A 348 16.82 0.54 12.02
N GLY A 349 16.71 -0.24 10.92
CA GLY A 349 16.38 -1.67 10.99
C GLY A 349 15.02 -1.92 11.60
N TRP A 350 14.00 -1.18 11.17
CA TRP A 350 12.66 -1.27 11.78
C TRP A 350 12.01 -2.61 11.54
N MET A 351 12.15 -3.20 10.34
CA MET A 351 11.56 -4.50 10.03
C MET A 351 12.22 -5.63 10.84
N ALA A 352 13.54 -5.61 10.99
CA ALA A 352 14.22 -6.57 11.86
C ALA A 352 13.75 -6.48 13.32
N LYS A 353 13.38 -5.29 13.80
CA LYS A 353 12.79 -5.10 15.13
C LYS A 353 11.39 -5.72 15.21
N GLU A 354 10.53 -5.49 14.22
CA GLU A 354 9.20 -6.09 14.15
C GLU A 354 9.27 -7.62 14.09
N ILE A 355 10.16 -8.18 13.26
CA ILE A 355 10.37 -9.63 13.17
C ILE A 355 10.87 -10.18 14.52
N LYS A 356 11.81 -9.51 15.18
CA LYS A 356 12.30 -9.89 16.52
C LYS A 356 11.19 -9.90 17.57
N ALA A 357 10.25 -8.95 17.49
CA ALA A 357 9.10 -8.89 18.38
C ALA A 357 8.06 -9.99 18.08
N THR A 358 8.02 -10.45 16.84
CA THR A 358 7.05 -11.43 16.35
C THR A 358 7.42 -12.86 16.71
N ILE A 359 8.68 -13.26 16.49
CA ILE A 359 9.09 -14.67 16.56
C ILE A 359 9.69 -15.07 17.90
N PRO A 360 9.48 -16.31 18.36
CA PRO A 360 10.28 -16.86 19.46
C PRO A 360 11.74 -17.00 19.02
N ARG A 361 12.68 -16.93 19.99
CA ARG A 361 14.12 -17.01 19.73
C ARG A 361 14.61 -15.89 18.79
N SER A 362 14.34 -14.67 19.16
CA SER A 362 14.67 -13.45 18.39
C SER A 362 16.18 -13.26 18.14
N GLU A 363 17.04 -13.97 18.88
CA GLU A 363 18.49 -14.00 18.68
C GLU A 363 18.93 -14.50 17.31
N ARG A 364 18.05 -15.25 16.61
CA ARG A 364 18.31 -15.73 15.25
C ARG A 364 18.22 -14.63 14.19
N VAL A 365 17.63 -13.48 14.53
CA VAL A 365 17.41 -12.40 13.58
C VAL A 365 18.62 -11.49 13.49
N ILE A 366 19.24 -11.45 12.33
CA ILE A 366 20.36 -10.59 11.96
C ILE A 366 19.81 -9.38 11.19
N ALA A 367 19.95 -8.20 11.78
CA ALA A 367 19.50 -6.95 11.18
C ALA A 367 20.53 -6.43 10.18
N GLY A 368 20.31 -6.68 8.91
CA GLY A 368 21.18 -6.17 7.84
C GLY A 368 21.31 -7.13 6.64
N PRO A 369 21.98 -6.68 5.56
CA PRO A 369 22.58 -5.35 5.41
C PRO A 369 21.52 -4.22 5.42
N ARG A 370 21.94 -3.04 5.88
CA ARG A 370 21.11 -1.83 5.91
C ARG A 370 21.75 -0.77 5.04
N VAL A 371 21.03 -0.32 4.04
CA VAL A 371 21.46 0.74 3.11
C VAL A 371 20.42 1.84 3.02
N CYS A 372 20.87 3.06 2.74
CA CYS A 372 20.00 4.22 2.60
C CYS A 372 20.68 5.32 1.77
N GLY A 373 19.98 6.40 1.50
CA GLY A 373 20.54 7.62 0.92
C GLY A 373 21.04 7.48 -0.51
N GLY A 374 20.45 6.55 -1.29
CA GLY A 374 20.81 6.36 -2.70
C GLY A 374 21.86 5.29 -2.96
N MET A 375 22.30 4.64 -1.91
CA MET A 375 23.13 3.44 -2.09
C MET A 375 22.25 2.30 -2.61
N THR A 376 22.72 1.61 -3.63
CA THR A 376 22.11 0.36 -4.05
C THR A 376 22.39 -0.73 -3.02
N MET A 377 21.58 -1.77 -3.01
CA MET A 377 21.82 -2.98 -2.23
C MET A 377 22.26 -4.09 -3.20
N PRO A 378 23.53 -4.12 -3.63
CA PRO A 378 23.96 -5.19 -4.50
C PRO A 378 23.85 -6.53 -3.77
N PRO A 379 23.45 -7.63 -4.45
CA PRO A 379 23.21 -8.93 -3.83
C PRO A 379 24.43 -9.47 -3.09
N GLU A 380 25.64 -9.07 -3.52
CA GLU A 380 26.89 -9.48 -2.90
C GLU A 380 27.03 -9.06 -1.43
N ILE A 381 26.43 -7.95 -1.01
CA ILE A 381 26.46 -7.55 0.42
C ILE A 381 25.55 -8.44 1.27
N ILE A 382 24.43 -8.94 0.68
CA ILE A 382 23.57 -9.93 1.33
C ILE A 382 24.32 -11.26 1.41
N VAL A 383 24.96 -11.69 0.32
CA VAL A 383 25.82 -12.88 0.29
C VAL A 383 26.92 -12.81 1.36
N ALA A 384 27.59 -11.67 1.47
CA ALA A 384 28.65 -11.48 2.46
C ALA A 384 28.11 -11.56 3.91
N GLU A 385 26.91 -11.07 4.17
CA GLU A 385 26.28 -11.15 5.48
C GLU A 385 25.89 -12.59 5.84
N ILE A 386 25.39 -13.36 4.88
CA ILE A 386 25.02 -14.78 5.09
C ILE A 386 26.25 -15.67 5.35
N LYS A 387 27.40 -15.34 4.76
CA LYS A 387 28.65 -16.10 4.92
C LYS A 387 29.43 -15.76 6.22
N ARG A 388 29.01 -14.77 6.99
CA ARG A 388 29.60 -14.42 8.29
C ARG A 388 29.14 -15.36 9.40
#